data_c38b170a4f03d0ec255cf7d6076da405
#
_entry.id   c38b170a4f03d0ec255cf7d6076da405
#
_cell.length_a   1.000
_cell.length_b   1.000
_cell.length_c   1.000
_cell.angle_alpha   90.00
_cell.angle_beta   90.00
_cell.angle_gamma   90.00
#
_symmetry.space_group_name_H-M   'P 1'
#
loop_
_entity.id
_entity.type
_entity.pdbx_description
1 polymer ?
#
loop_
_entity_poly.entity_id
_entity_poly.type
_entity_poly.pdbx_seq_one_letter_code
_entity_poly.pdbx_strand_id
1 'polypeptide(L)'
;MAAAFGLYTHIQSNKRRSIALLIGLFFLVYVMVYAGALLAEALIYDASPEWLMRKAWSDLIMAAPWATLGTLIWIAIAYYFNQTMIDAVTGSEEVTRLQEPRLYNILENLCISRGITMPKLKIAEDDALNAFASGLNDKQYSITLTRGLLNNLDDKEIEAVMGHE
;
A
#
# COMPACT_ATOMS: atom_id res chain seq x y z
N MET A 1 -21.02 -27.24 -11.97
CA MET A 1 -19.62 -27.52 -11.58
C MET A 1 -19.14 -26.38 -10.72
N ALA A 2 -18.91 -26.58 -9.42
CA ALA A 2 -18.31 -25.57 -8.55
C ALA A 2 -16.85 -25.40 -8.99
N ALA A 3 -16.49 -24.18 -9.41
CA ALA A 3 -15.11 -23.87 -9.74
C ALA A 3 -14.25 -24.08 -8.48
N ALA A 4 -13.22 -24.90 -8.59
CA ALA A 4 -12.25 -25.09 -7.51
C ALA A 4 -11.59 -23.74 -7.23
N PHE A 5 -12.02 -23.06 -6.18
CA PHE A 5 -11.41 -21.83 -5.69
C PHE A 5 -10.07 -22.20 -5.04
N GLY A 6 -9.01 -22.16 -5.83
CA GLY A 6 -7.65 -22.37 -5.34
C GLY A 6 -6.95 -21.02 -5.03
N LEU A 7 -5.84 -21.09 -4.29
CA LEU A 7 -5.01 -19.94 -3.94
C LEU A 7 -4.68 -19.05 -5.15
N TYR A 8 -4.38 -19.64 -6.31
CA TYR A 8 -4.07 -18.92 -7.55
C TYR A 8 -5.23 -18.08 -8.09
N THR A 9 -6.48 -18.52 -7.93
CA THR A 9 -7.65 -17.74 -8.35
C THR A 9 -7.85 -16.51 -7.48
N HIS A 10 -7.57 -16.61 -6.18
CA HIS A 10 -7.60 -15.47 -5.27
C HIS A 10 -6.49 -14.46 -5.59
N ILE A 11 -5.27 -14.91 -5.84
CA ILE A 11 -4.15 -14.05 -6.25
C ILE A 11 -4.48 -13.30 -7.54
N GLN A 12 -4.99 -13.98 -8.56
CA GLN A 12 -5.38 -13.34 -9.82
C GLN A 12 -6.54 -12.36 -9.64
N SER A 13 -7.53 -12.70 -8.82
CA SER A 13 -8.65 -11.80 -8.52
C SER A 13 -8.17 -10.53 -7.82
N ASN A 14 -7.30 -10.66 -6.83
CA ASN A 14 -6.74 -9.52 -6.12
C ASN A 14 -5.88 -8.64 -7.03
N LYS A 15 -5.05 -9.23 -7.90
CA LYS A 15 -4.28 -8.49 -8.90
C LYS A 15 -5.17 -7.69 -9.85
N ARG A 16 -6.27 -8.28 -10.33
CA ARG A 16 -7.23 -7.57 -11.19
C ARG A 16 -7.92 -6.42 -10.46
N ARG A 17 -8.30 -6.62 -9.19
CA ARG A 17 -8.88 -5.56 -8.35
C ARG A 17 -7.88 -4.43 -8.12
N SER A 18 -6.62 -4.73 -7.85
CA SER A 18 -5.56 -3.72 -7.68
C SER A 18 -5.36 -2.89 -8.95
N ILE A 19 -5.35 -3.52 -10.13
CA ILE A 19 -5.27 -2.81 -11.40
C ILE A 19 -6.51 -1.92 -11.62
N ALA A 20 -7.71 -2.43 -11.32
CA ALA A 20 -8.94 -1.64 -11.43
C ALA A 20 -8.94 -0.43 -10.50
N LEU A 21 -8.43 -0.58 -9.26
CA LEU A 21 -8.27 0.53 -8.32
C LEU A 21 -7.24 1.57 -8.82
N LEU A 22 -6.14 1.11 -9.43
CA LEU A 22 -5.15 2.01 -10.02
C LEU A 22 -5.74 2.83 -11.18
N ILE A 23 -6.52 2.20 -12.06
CA ILE A 23 -7.26 2.91 -13.11
C ILE A 23 -8.28 3.88 -12.50
N GLY A 24 -8.99 3.44 -11.44
CA GLY A 24 -9.93 4.26 -10.70
C GLY A 24 -9.29 5.50 -10.08
N LEU A 25 -8.02 5.42 -9.69
CA LEU A 25 -7.26 6.56 -9.18
C LEU A 25 -7.14 7.67 -10.22
N PHE A 26 -6.82 7.35 -11.47
CA PHE A 26 -6.79 8.35 -12.55
C PHE A 26 -8.16 8.99 -12.76
N PHE A 27 -9.21 8.18 -12.80
CA PHE A 27 -10.58 8.69 -12.91
C PHE A 27 -10.91 9.63 -11.75
N LEU A 28 -10.57 9.27 -10.51
CA LEU A 28 -10.79 10.11 -9.34
C LEU A 28 -10.05 11.44 -9.44
N VAL A 29 -8.78 11.42 -9.89
CA VAL A 29 -8.00 12.65 -10.09
C VAL A 29 -8.69 13.59 -11.08
N TYR A 30 -9.19 13.08 -12.20
CA TYR A 30 -9.91 13.91 -13.17
C TYR A 30 -11.23 14.46 -12.62
N VAL A 31 -11.97 13.65 -11.85
CA VAL A 31 -13.19 14.13 -11.18
C VAL A 31 -12.85 15.26 -10.19
N MET A 32 -11.76 15.13 -9.43
CA MET A 32 -11.32 16.17 -8.48
C MET A 32 -10.86 17.44 -9.21
N VAL A 33 -10.13 17.33 -10.31
CA VAL A 33 -9.71 18.47 -11.12
C VAL A 33 -10.94 19.18 -11.69
N TYR A 34 -11.91 18.44 -12.23
CA TYR A 34 -13.14 19.03 -12.74
C TYR A 34 -13.95 19.72 -11.65
N ALA A 35 -14.12 19.09 -10.49
CA ALA A 35 -14.85 19.67 -9.36
C ALA A 35 -14.15 20.93 -8.83
N GLY A 36 -12.82 20.92 -8.75
CA GLY A 36 -12.03 22.08 -8.35
C GLY A 36 -12.15 23.24 -9.34
N ALA A 37 -12.08 22.94 -10.65
CA ALA A 37 -12.29 23.95 -11.71
C ALA A 37 -13.71 24.52 -11.64
N LEU A 38 -14.73 23.67 -11.51
CA LEU A 38 -16.11 24.11 -11.39
C LEU A 38 -16.34 25.01 -10.19
N LEU A 39 -15.76 24.65 -9.04
CA LEU A 39 -15.82 25.47 -7.82
C LEU A 39 -15.13 26.82 -8.03
N ALA A 40 -13.94 26.83 -8.60
CA ALA A 40 -13.18 28.05 -8.87
C ALA A 40 -13.96 29.00 -9.81
N GLU A 41 -14.51 28.47 -10.90
CA GLU A 41 -15.30 29.25 -11.86
C GLU A 41 -16.59 29.79 -11.21
N ALA A 42 -17.26 28.99 -10.36
CA ALA A 42 -18.47 29.45 -9.67
C ALA A 42 -18.20 30.53 -8.61
N LEU A 43 -16.98 30.59 -8.05
CA LEU A 43 -16.60 31.66 -7.11
C LEU A 43 -16.16 32.93 -7.81
N ILE A 44 -15.69 32.87 -9.06
CA ILE A 44 -15.14 34.00 -9.80
C ILE A 44 -16.20 34.63 -10.69
N TYR A 45 -17.08 33.85 -11.29
CA TYR A 45 -18.03 34.30 -12.29
C TYR A 45 -19.48 34.12 -11.84
N ASP A 46 -20.27 35.16 -11.99
CA ASP A 46 -21.74 35.10 -11.86
C ASP A 46 -22.34 34.76 -13.23
N ALA A 47 -22.36 33.46 -13.54
CA ALA A 47 -22.74 32.92 -14.83
C ALA A 47 -23.72 31.74 -14.70
N SER A 48 -24.38 31.38 -15.82
CA SER A 48 -25.31 30.25 -15.80
C SER A 48 -24.60 28.92 -15.51
N PRO A 49 -25.28 27.94 -14.86
CA PRO A 49 -24.70 26.63 -14.57
C PRO A 49 -24.16 25.94 -15.83
N GLU A 50 -24.80 26.07 -16.97
CA GLU A 50 -24.36 25.44 -18.22
C GLU A 50 -23.03 26.06 -18.71
N TRP A 51 -22.85 27.38 -18.56
CA TRP A 51 -21.62 28.06 -18.91
C TRP A 51 -20.47 27.58 -17.97
N LEU A 52 -20.72 27.56 -16.65
CA LEU A 52 -19.75 27.12 -15.66
C LEU A 52 -19.27 25.68 -15.92
N MET A 53 -20.21 24.76 -16.18
CA MET A 53 -19.88 23.37 -16.51
C MET A 53 -19.05 23.25 -17.78
N ARG A 54 -19.37 24.01 -18.82
CA ARG A 54 -18.64 23.99 -20.09
C ARG A 54 -17.25 24.61 -19.94
N LYS A 55 -17.11 25.66 -19.16
CA LYS A 55 -15.82 26.27 -18.87
C LYS A 55 -14.94 25.33 -18.04
N ALA A 56 -15.45 24.73 -16.94
CA ALA A 56 -14.76 23.75 -16.15
C ALA A 56 -14.33 22.52 -16.95
N TRP A 57 -15.11 22.09 -17.94
CA TRP A 57 -14.73 21.02 -18.85
C TRP A 57 -13.54 21.41 -19.74
N SER A 58 -13.51 22.63 -20.26
CA SER A 58 -12.37 23.15 -21.01
C SER A 58 -11.10 23.20 -20.16
N ASP A 59 -11.24 23.62 -18.90
CA ASP A 59 -10.12 23.70 -17.95
C ASP A 59 -9.61 22.31 -17.58
N LEU A 60 -10.51 21.32 -17.41
CA LEU A 60 -10.13 19.94 -17.25
C LEU A 60 -9.28 19.43 -18.43
N ILE A 61 -9.71 19.71 -19.67
CA ILE A 61 -8.95 19.28 -20.88
C ILE A 61 -7.55 19.88 -20.88
N MET A 62 -7.41 21.17 -20.52
CA MET A 62 -6.11 21.83 -20.42
C MET A 62 -5.25 21.29 -19.27
N ALA A 63 -5.86 20.96 -18.14
CA ALA A 63 -5.18 20.44 -16.96
C ALA A 63 -4.86 18.93 -17.08
N ALA A 64 -5.57 18.17 -17.90
CA ALA A 64 -5.47 16.72 -17.99
C ALA A 64 -4.04 16.20 -18.25
N PRO A 65 -3.22 16.76 -19.15
CA PRO A 65 -1.84 16.30 -19.35
C PRO A 65 -1.00 16.46 -18.09
N TRP A 66 -1.15 17.57 -17.37
CA TRP A 66 -0.43 17.88 -16.15
C TRP A 66 -0.89 17.01 -14.98
N ALA A 67 -2.20 16.81 -14.85
CA ALA A 67 -2.79 15.91 -13.85
C ALA A 67 -2.32 14.46 -14.08
N THR A 68 -2.29 14.01 -15.34
CA THR A 68 -1.75 12.69 -15.69
C THR A 68 -0.29 12.56 -15.32
N LEU A 69 0.54 13.53 -15.72
CA LEU A 69 1.97 13.53 -15.43
C LEU A 69 2.21 13.52 -13.90
N GLY A 70 1.52 14.37 -13.16
CA GLY A 70 1.61 14.42 -11.71
C GLY A 70 1.21 13.09 -11.05
N THR A 71 0.12 12.48 -11.52
CA THR A 71 -0.32 11.17 -11.03
C THR A 71 0.71 10.08 -11.31
N LEU A 72 1.32 10.04 -12.51
CA LEU A 72 2.37 9.08 -12.85
C LEU A 72 3.62 9.27 -11.99
N ILE A 73 4.06 10.51 -11.77
CA ILE A 73 5.18 10.82 -10.88
C ILE A 73 4.87 10.35 -9.46
N TRP A 74 3.66 10.62 -8.96
CA TRP A 74 3.24 10.18 -7.63
C TRP A 74 3.23 8.67 -7.48
N ILE A 75 2.71 7.94 -8.48
CA ILE A 75 2.74 6.47 -8.51
C ILE A 75 4.18 5.95 -8.49
N ALA A 76 5.09 6.57 -9.24
CA ALA A 76 6.50 6.20 -9.23
C ALA A 76 7.13 6.42 -7.84
N ILE A 77 6.89 7.57 -7.22
CA ILE A 77 7.35 7.87 -5.86
C ILE A 77 6.79 6.84 -4.88
N ALA A 78 5.48 6.60 -4.91
CA ALA A 78 4.83 5.64 -4.04
C ALA A 78 5.39 4.21 -4.22
N TYR A 79 5.70 3.81 -5.45
CA TYR A 79 6.28 2.50 -5.75
C TYR A 79 7.70 2.34 -5.19
N TYR A 80 8.58 3.34 -5.41
CA TYR A 80 9.96 3.26 -4.97
C TYR A 80 10.15 3.51 -3.47
N PHE A 81 9.33 4.36 -2.88
CA PHE A 81 9.43 4.76 -1.47
C PHE A 81 8.39 4.11 -0.57
N ASN A 82 7.65 3.10 -1.06
CA ASN A 82 6.59 2.41 -0.31
C ASN A 82 7.05 2.00 1.09
N GLN A 83 8.16 1.27 1.20
CA GLN A 83 8.67 0.78 2.49
C GLN A 83 9.10 1.92 3.40
N THR A 84 9.82 2.90 2.87
CA THR A 84 10.27 4.08 3.64
C THR A 84 9.09 4.87 4.20
N MET A 85 8.00 4.99 3.43
CA MET A 85 6.78 5.66 3.90
C MET A 85 6.09 4.88 5.02
N ILE A 86 6.00 3.55 4.89
CA ILE A 86 5.46 2.68 5.94
C ILE A 86 6.32 2.79 7.21
N ASP A 87 7.63 2.65 7.08
CA ASP A 87 8.57 2.73 8.19
C ASP A 87 8.47 4.08 8.93
N ALA A 88 8.35 5.18 8.19
CA ALA A 88 8.20 6.52 8.76
C ALA A 88 6.89 6.70 9.55
N VAL A 89 5.79 6.06 9.11
CA VAL A 89 4.49 6.15 9.79
C VAL A 89 4.42 5.21 10.99
N THR A 90 5.02 4.02 10.89
CA THR A 90 4.95 2.97 11.93
C THR A 90 6.10 3.01 12.92
N GLY A 91 7.13 3.81 12.65
CA GLY A 91 8.36 3.82 13.46
C GLY A 91 9.11 2.48 13.41
N SER A 92 8.92 1.70 12.33
CA SER A 92 9.54 0.37 12.23
C SER A 92 10.96 0.46 11.69
N GLU A 93 11.85 -0.33 12.29
CA GLU A 93 13.26 -0.44 11.91
C GLU A 93 13.60 -1.87 11.50
N GLU A 94 14.43 -2.01 10.47
CA GLU A 94 14.93 -3.32 10.05
C GLU A 94 15.93 -3.84 11.08
N VAL A 95 15.73 -5.07 11.53
CA VAL A 95 16.64 -5.74 12.49
C VAL A 95 17.45 -6.83 11.81
N THR A 96 18.67 -6.98 12.30
CA THR A 96 19.60 -7.99 11.81
C THR A 96 19.54 -9.24 12.65
N ARG A 97 20.10 -10.37 12.13
CA ARG A 97 20.25 -11.61 12.88
C ARG A 97 21.05 -11.44 14.18
N LEU A 98 22.00 -10.49 14.23
CA LEU A 98 22.79 -10.22 15.42
C LEU A 98 22.00 -9.51 16.52
N GLN A 99 21.05 -8.68 16.14
CA GLN A 99 20.20 -7.93 17.07
C GLN A 99 19.07 -8.80 17.62
N GLU A 100 18.41 -9.59 16.75
CA GLU A 100 17.26 -10.42 17.12
C GLU A 100 17.41 -11.86 16.58
N PRO A 101 18.41 -12.62 17.10
CA PRO A 101 18.71 -13.96 16.57
C PRO A 101 17.56 -14.94 16.72
N ARG A 102 16.78 -14.83 17.80
CA ARG A 102 15.61 -15.67 18.07
C ARG A 102 14.54 -15.51 16.99
N LEU A 103 14.13 -14.28 16.74
CA LEU A 103 13.08 -13.98 15.75
C LEU A 103 13.54 -14.30 14.33
N TYR A 104 14.79 -14.02 14.05
CA TYR A 104 15.39 -14.30 12.76
C TYR A 104 15.38 -15.80 12.44
N ASN A 105 15.70 -16.67 13.42
CA ASN A 105 15.67 -18.12 13.27
C ASN A 105 14.24 -18.65 13.08
N ILE A 106 13.25 -18.13 13.79
CA ILE A 106 11.84 -18.48 13.62
C ILE A 106 11.41 -18.19 12.18
N LEU A 107 11.64 -16.96 11.71
CA LEU A 107 11.26 -16.53 10.37
C LEU A 107 11.97 -17.35 9.28
N GLU A 108 13.28 -17.59 9.42
CA GLU A 108 14.07 -18.38 8.48
C GLU A 108 13.54 -19.82 8.36
N ASN A 109 13.24 -20.47 9.50
CA ASN A 109 12.68 -21.82 9.52
C ASN A 109 11.31 -21.88 8.82
N LEU A 110 10.45 -20.90 9.05
CA LEU A 110 9.19 -20.77 8.34
C LEU A 110 9.38 -20.63 6.83
N CYS A 111 10.30 -19.77 6.40
CA CYS A 111 10.59 -19.55 4.98
C CYS A 111 11.16 -20.80 4.31
N ILE A 112 12.09 -21.51 4.97
CA ILE A 112 12.65 -22.79 4.48
C ILE A 112 11.53 -23.83 4.33
N SER A 113 10.68 -23.97 5.35
CA SER A 113 9.58 -24.96 5.34
C SER A 113 8.55 -24.72 4.24
N ARG A 114 8.39 -23.47 3.82
CA ARG A 114 7.42 -23.05 2.79
C ARG A 114 8.05 -22.84 1.41
N GLY A 115 9.38 -22.91 1.30
CA GLY A 115 10.11 -22.68 0.05
C GLY A 115 9.94 -21.25 -0.50
N ILE A 116 9.87 -20.26 0.39
CA ILE A 116 9.72 -18.84 0.04
C ILE A 116 10.99 -18.07 0.39
N THR A 117 11.22 -16.98 -0.35
CA THR A 117 12.31 -16.04 -0.04
C THR A 117 12.03 -15.36 1.29
N MET A 118 13.04 -15.29 2.15
CA MET A 118 12.91 -14.65 3.45
C MET A 118 12.67 -13.13 3.28
N PRO A 119 11.56 -12.61 3.79
CA PRO A 119 11.31 -11.17 3.83
C PRO A 119 12.22 -10.49 4.86
N LYS A 120 12.30 -9.17 4.80
CA LYS A 120 12.98 -8.38 5.82
C LYS A 120 12.21 -8.46 7.13
N LEU A 121 12.92 -8.63 8.23
CA LEU A 121 12.35 -8.58 9.57
C LEU A 121 12.48 -7.17 10.13
N LYS A 122 11.37 -6.61 10.59
CA LYS A 122 11.31 -5.27 11.19
C LYS A 122 10.63 -5.30 12.54
N ILE A 123 11.00 -4.37 13.40
CA ILE A 123 10.36 -4.16 14.70
C ILE A 123 9.89 -2.72 14.78
N ALA A 124 8.66 -2.52 15.23
CA ALA A 124 8.12 -1.21 15.61
C ALA A 124 8.11 -1.11 17.14
N GLU A 125 8.66 -0.03 17.66
CA GLU A 125 8.64 0.24 19.11
C GLU A 125 7.29 0.83 19.51
N ASP A 126 6.28 -0.06 19.55
CA ASP A 126 4.89 0.23 19.90
C ASP A 126 4.39 -0.85 20.88
N ASP A 127 3.65 -0.44 21.91
CA ASP A 127 3.09 -1.32 22.93
C ASP A 127 1.85 -2.10 22.46
N ALA A 128 1.28 -1.76 21.29
CA ALA A 128 0.16 -2.48 20.71
C ALA A 128 0.55 -3.93 20.36
N LEU A 129 -0.42 -4.85 20.46
CA LEU A 129 -0.26 -6.24 20.02
C LEU A 129 -0.56 -6.31 18.52
N ASN A 130 0.44 -6.06 17.68
CA ASN A 130 0.26 -6.01 16.24
C ASN A 130 1.42 -6.63 15.46
N ALA A 131 1.08 -7.17 14.29
CA ALA A 131 2.02 -7.60 13.27
C ALA A 131 1.42 -7.29 11.90
N PHE A 132 2.26 -7.09 10.90
CA PHE A 132 1.80 -6.90 9.52
C PHE A 132 2.89 -7.20 8.51
N ALA A 133 2.48 -7.70 7.34
CA ALA A 133 3.33 -7.82 6.17
C ALA A 133 3.17 -6.60 5.24
N SER A 134 4.25 -6.20 4.60
CA SER A 134 4.23 -5.14 3.60
C SER A 134 5.21 -5.41 2.46
N GLY A 135 5.02 -4.70 1.34
CA GLY A 135 5.87 -4.79 0.16
C GLY A 135 5.07 -5.01 -1.12
N LEU A 136 5.61 -4.52 -2.23
CA LEU A 136 4.99 -4.63 -3.56
C LEU A 136 5.63 -5.72 -4.42
N ASN A 137 6.82 -6.19 -4.04
CA ASN A 137 7.55 -7.25 -4.73
C ASN A 137 8.51 -7.96 -3.76
N ASP A 138 9.10 -9.08 -4.20
CA ASP A 138 9.96 -9.96 -3.39
C ASP A 138 11.16 -9.24 -2.74
N LYS A 139 11.65 -8.15 -3.35
CA LYS A 139 12.76 -7.36 -2.80
C LYS A 139 12.34 -6.39 -1.70
N GLN A 140 11.05 -6.10 -1.65
CA GLN A 140 10.45 -5.15 -0.70
C GLN A 140 9.67 -5.85 0.41
N TYR A 141 9.40 -7.16 0.30
CA TYR A 141 8.64 -7.87 1.32
C TYR A 141 9.29 -7.75 2.69
N SER A 142 8.50 -7.37 3.66
CA SER A 142 8.90 -7.27 5.07
C SER A 142 7.77 -7.73 5.98
N ILE A 143 8.15 -8.31 7.10
CA ILE A 143 7.26 -8.61 8.23
C ILE A 143 7.68 -7.70 9.37
N THR A 144 6.72 -6.96 9.90
CA THR A 144 6.92 -6.05 11.04
C THR A 144 6.15 -6.59 12.24
N LEU A 145 6.83 -6.67 13.38
CA LEU A 145 6.25 -7.05 14.66
C LEU A 145 6.39 -5.87 15.62
N THR A 146 5.39 -5.63 16.43
CA THR A 146 5.47 -4.60 17.48
C THR A 146 6.18 -5.14 18.73
N ARG A 147 6.84 -4.28 19.47
CA ARG A 147 7.49 -4.65 20.74
C ARG A 147 6.47 -5.16 21.75
N GLY A 148 5.28 -4.59 21.78
CA GLY A 148 4.18 -5.07 22.63
C GLY A 148 3.79 -6.52 22.33
N LEU A 149 3.71 -6.93 21.06
CA LEU A 149 3.46 -8.31 20.68
C LEU A 149 4.59 -9.24 21.14
N LEU A 150 5.85 -8.84 20.91
CA LEU A 150 7.02 -9.63 21.29
C LEU A 150 7.18 -9.85 22.80
N ASN A 151 6.72 -8.90 23.60
CA ASN A 151 6.77 -8.98 25.06
C ASN A 151 5.66 -9.85 25.67
N ASN A 152 4.57 -10.08 24.94
CA ASN A 152 3.39 -10.78 25.43
C ASN A 152 3.20 -12.19 24.89
N LEU A 153 3.87 -12.55 23.78
CA LEU A 153 3.74 -13.85 23.14
C LEU A 153 4.98 -14.72 23.33
N ASP A 154 4.76 -16.03 23.41
CA ASP A 154 5.83 -17.01 23.40
C ASP A 154 6.31 -17.31 21.96
N ASP A 155 7.38 -18.15 21.82
CA ASP A 155 8.00 -18.47 20.53
C ASP A 155 7.03 -19.13 19.55
N LYS A 156 6.12 -19.98 20.05
CA LYS A 156 5.16 -20.71 19.21
C LYS A 156 4.05 -19.78 18.73
N GLU A 157 3.64 -18.88 19.59
CA GLU A 157 2.63 -17.86 19.26
C GLU A 157 3.20 -16.86 18.25
N ILE A 158 4.46 -16.42 18.44
CA ILE A 158 5.16 -15.56 17.47
C ILE A 158 5.34 -16.28 16.13
N GLU A 159 5.72 -17.59 16.14
CA GLU A 159 5.81 -18.40 14.93
C GLU A 159 4.47 -18.48 14.21
N ALA A 160 3.37 -18.66 14.94
CA ALA A 160 2.02 -18.71 14.36
C ALA A 160 1.63 -17.37 13.74
N VAL A 161 1.93 -16.24 14.39
CA VAL A 161 1.68 -14.88 13.85
C VAL A 161 2.51 -14.66 12.60
N MET A 162 3.82 -14.91 12.63
CA MET A 162 4.68 -14.77 11.45
C MET A 162 4.25 -15.67 10.28
N GLY A 163 3.74 -16.86 10.59
CA GLY A 163 3.23 -17.81 9.60
C GLY A 163 1.89 -17.41 8.99
N HIS A 164 1.15 -16.51 9.67
CA HIS A 164 -0.09 -15.93 9.16
C HIS A 164 0.18 -14.79 8.19
N GLU A 165 1.15 -13.91 8.51
CA GLU A 165 1.57 -12.78 7.68
C GLU A 165 2.26 -13.24 6.38
#